data_516d47d1a3d7a196bb4c632ac9ca0966
#
_entry.id   516d47d1a3d7a196bb4c632ac9ca0966
#
_cell.length_a   1.000
_cell.length_b   1.000
_cell.length_c   1.000
_cell.angle_alpha   90.00
_cell.angle_beta   90.00
_cell.angle_gamma   90.00
#
_symmetry.space_group_name_H-M   'P 1'
#
loop_
_entity.id
_entity.type
_entity.pdbx_description
1 polymer ?
#
loop_
_entity_poly.entity_id
_entity_poly.type
_entity_poly.pdbx_seq_one_letter_code
_entity_poly.pdbx_strand_id
1 'polypeptide(L)'
;AIAYIQQNFQQQPQLEEVAAHIHLSPAHFQRLFTEWVGTSPKKFLQYTSIEYAKQILKQQQGSIFDATFATGLSSTSRLHDLFLQIEGMTPAEYKNGGE
;
A
#
# COMPACT_ATOMS: atom_id res chain seq x y z
N ALA A 1 8.58 11.65 5.70
CA ALA A 1 8.07 10.96 4.51
C ALA A 1 7.19 9.77 4.86
N ILE A 2 7.57 9.00 5.88
CA ILE A 2 6.77 7.84 6.31
C ILE A 2 5.37 8.30 6.74
N ALA A 3 5.31 9.33 7.58
CA ALA A 3 4.01 9.85 8.04
C ALA A 3 3.16 10.34 6.88
N TYR A 4 3.78 11.02 5.90
CA TYR A 4 3.04 11.49 4.74
C TYR A 4 2.43 10.32 3.97
N ILE A 5 3.21 9.26 3.73
CA ILE A 5 2.72 8.09 3.02
C ILE A 5 1.60 7.41 3.80
N GLN A 6 1.76 7.25 5.11
CA GLN A 6 0.74 6.60 5.94
C GLN A 6 -0.56 7.39 6.00
N GLN A 7 -0.48 8.72 5.96
CA GLN A 7 -1.66 9.55 6.01
C GLN A 7 -2.34 9.71 4.65
N ASN A 8 -1.61 9.51 3.56
CA ASN A 8 -2.10 9.79 2.21
C ASN A 8 -2.10 8.58 1.29
N PHE A 9 -1.87 7.35 1.82
CA PHE A 9 -1.76 6.18 0.96
C PHE A 9 -3.02 5.91 0.15
N GLN A 10 -4.18 6.31 0.65
CA GLN A 10 -5.45 6.10 -0.05
C GLN A 10 -5.52 6.91 -1.35
N GLN A 11 -4.72 7.93 -1.48
CA GLN A 11 -4.63 8.72 -2.70
C GLN A 11 -3.56 8.18 -3.64
N GLN A 12 -2.83 7.15 -3.23
CA GLN A 12 -1.76 6.51 -4.02
C GLN A 12 -0.78 7.56 -4.54
N PRO A 13 -0.14 8.33 -3.65
CA PRO A 13 0.76 9.40 -4.08
C PRO A 13 1.95 8.87 -4.85
N GLN A 14 2.37 9.62 -5.87
CA GLN A 14 3.52 9.26 -6.65
C GLN A 14 4.81 9.73 -5.97
N LEU A 15 5.92 9.15 -6.39
CA LEU A 15 7.23 9.48 -5.82
C LEU A 15 7.49 10.98 -5.86
N GLU A 16 7.15 11.62 -6.97
CA GLU A 16 7.37 13.05 -7.16
C GLU A 16 6.59 13.87 -6.14
N GLU A 17 5.37 13.46 -5.83
CA GLU A 17 4.53 14.17 -4.87
C GLU A 17 5.11 14.08 -3.46
N VAL A 18 5.55 12.90 -3.07
CA VAL A 18 6.13 12.72 -1.73
C VAL A 18 7.45 13.47 -1.60
N ALA A 19 8.30 13.39 -2.63
CA ALA A 19 9.58 14.10 -2.64
C ALA A 19 9.39 15.61 -2.55
N ALA A 20 8.42 16.15 -3.30
CA ALA A 20 8.12 17.58 -3.28
C ALA A 20 7.67 18.03 -1.90
N HIS A 21 6.94 17.19 -1.18
CA HIS A 21 6.45 17.53 0.15
C HIS A 21 7.60 17.82 1.13
N ILE A 22 8.74 17.15 0.95
CA ILE A 22 9.89 17.34 1.82
C ILE A 22 11.03 18.07 1.12
N HIS A 23 10.74 18.70 -0.02
CA HIS A 23 11.68 19.58 -0.75
C HIS A 23 12.93 18.86 -1.24
N LEU A 24 12.78 17.60 -1.67
CA LEU A 24 13.87 16.83 -2.26
C LEU A 24 13.54 16.45 -3.69
N SER A 25 14.57 16.20 -4.49
CA SER A 25 14.35 15.61 -5.82
C SER A 25 13.88 14.17 -5.65
N PRO A 26 13.12 13.64 -6.62
CA PRO A 26 12.64 12.25 -6.52
C PRO A 26 13.78 11.23 -6.38
N ALA A 27 14.87 11.41 -7.13
CA ALA A 27 16.01 10.48 -7.05
C ALA A 27 16.68 10.52 -5.68
N HIS A 28 16.89 11.73 -5.15
CA HIS A 28 17.52 11.90 -3.84
C HIS A 28 16.63 11.33 -2.73
N PHE A 29 15.34 11.62 -2.80
CA PHE A 29 14.39 11.09 -1.84
C PHE A 29 14.37 9.57 -1.85
N GLN A 30 14.30 8.96 -3.03
CA GLN A 30 14.25 7.50 -3.14
C GLN A 30 15.48 6.86 -2.51
N ARG A 31 16.67 7.43 -2.76
CA ARG A 31 17.92 6.90 -2.21
C ARG A 31 17.94 7.01 -0.70
N LEU A 32 17.60 8.17 -0.14
CA LEU A 32 17.59 8.35 1.30
C LEU A 32 16.56 7.47 1.98
N PHE A 33 15.37 7.39 1.40
CA PHE A 33 14.30 6.56 1.96
C PHE A 33 14.73 5.11 2.01
N THR A 34 15.32 4.60 0.93
CA THR A 34 15.74 3.22 0.86
C THR A 34 16.84 2.91 1.87
N GLU A 35 17.77 3.83 2.07
CA GLU A 35 18.82 3.66 3.08
C GLU A 35 18.26 3.60 4.50
N TRP A 36 17.25 4.41 4.78
CA TRP A 36 16.70 4.53 6.14
C TRP A 36 15.67 3.44 6.46
N VAL A 37 14.83 3.12 5.49
CA VAL A 37 13.68 2.23 5.73
C VAL A 37 13.98 0.81 5.30
N GLY A 38 14.90 0.61 4.38
CA GLY A 38 15.26 -0.71 3.88
C GLY A 38 14.45 -1.16 2.68
N THR A 39 13.51 -0.33 2.20
CA THR A 39 12.72 -0.62 1.01
C THR A 39 12.39 0.69 0.30
N SER A 40 11.99 0.61 -0.97
CA SER A 40 11.68 1.81 -1.74
C SER A 40 10.38 2.46 -1.25
N PRO A 41 10.21 3.78 -1.50
CA PRO A 41 8.95 4.44 -1.16
C PRO A 41 7.74 3.79 -1.81
N LYS A 42 7.86 3.34 -3.05
CA LYS A 42 6.79 2.68 -3.76
C LYS A 42 6.38 1.38 -3.06
N LYS A 43 7.36 0.56 -2.67
CA LYS A 43 7.08 -0.68 -1.96
C LYS A 43 6.48 -0.41 -0.58
N PHE A 44 6.97 0.61 0.09
CA PHE A 44 6.43 0.99 1.39
C PHE A 44 4.94 1.37 1.27
N LEU A 45 4.60 2.14 0.23
CA LEU A 45 3.21 2.48 -0.04
C LEU A 45 2.38 1.22 -0.30
N GLN A 46 2.92 0.28 -1.07
CA GLN A 46 2.24 -0.97 -1.35
C GLN A 46 2.00 -1.79 -0.09
N TYR A 47 3.00 -1.88 0.78
CA TYR A 47 2.85 -2.58 2.06
C TYR A 47 1.80 -1.91 2.94
N THR A 48 1.82 -0.58 3.01
CA THR A 48 0.84 0.18 3.79
C THR A 48 -0.57 -0.09 3.28
N SER A 49 -0.75 -0.08 1.96
CA SER A 49 -2.05 -0.35 1.34
C SER A 49 -2.55 -1.76 1.67
N ILE A 50 -1.67 -2.76 1.57
CA ILE A 50 -2.04 -4.14 1.83
C ILE A 50 -2.33 -4.37 3.32
N GLU A 51 -1.57 -3.74 4.21
CA GLU A 51 -1.86 -3.84 5.64
C GLU A 51 -3.25 -3.31 5.97
N TYR A 52 -3.63 -2.19 5.34
CA TYR A 52 -4.95 -1.64 5.54
C TYR A 52 -6.03 -2.55 4.94
N ALA A 53 -5.77 -3.12 3.75
CA ALA A 53 -6.68 -4.07 3.14
C ALA A 53 -6.91 -5.27 4.05
N LYS A 54 -5.86 -5.78 4.70
CA LYS A 54 -5.97 -6.90 5.62
C LYS A 54 -6.91 -6.57 6.78
N GLN A 55 -6.83 -5.35 7.31
CA GLN A 55 -7.73 -4.93 8.38
C GLN A 55 -9.19 -4.91 7.92
N ILE A 56 -9.44 -4.43 6.71
CA ILE A 56 -10.79 -4.42 6.15
C ILE A 56 -11.31 -5.84 5.94
N LEU A 57 -10.48 -6.72 5.41
CA LEU A 57 -10.88 -8.10 5.14
C LEU A 57 -11.14 -8.90 6.40
N LYS A 58 -10.51 -8.54 7.51
CA LYS A 58 -10.76 -9.19 8.79
C LYS A 58 -12.09 -8.82 9.40
N GLN A 59 -12.67 -7.70 9.00
CA GLN A 59 -13.98 -7.29 9.48
C GLN A 59 -15.04 -8.23 8.93
N GLN A 60 -16.02 -8.54 9.76
CA GLN A 60 -17.04 -9.51 9.40
C GLN A 60 -17.79 -9.15 8.13
N GLN A 61 -18.00 -7.84 7.90
CA GLN A 61 -18.73 -7.35 6.73
C GLN A 61 -17.83 -6.71 5.69
N GLY A 62 -16.50 -6.78 5.89
CA GLY A 62 -15.57 -6.23 4.94
C GLY A 62 -15.42 -7.13 3.73
N SER A 63 -15.68 -6.60 2.53
CA SER A 63 -15.53 -7.34 1.28
C SER A 63 -14.25 -6.96 0.57
N ILE A 64 -13.88 -7.76 -0.45
CA ILE A 64 -12.73 -7.45 -1.30
C ILE A 64 -12.96 -6.12 -2.02
N PHE A 65 -14.20 -5.83 -2.42
CA PHE A 65 -14.54 -4.57 -3.04
C PHE A 65 -14.31 -3.41 -2.06
N ASP A 66 -14.74 -3.56 -0.81
CA ASP A 66 -14.53 -2.54 0.23
C ASP A 66 -13.04 -2.30 0.44
N ALA A 67 -12.23 -3.35 0.47
CA ALA A 67 -10.79 -3.22 0.65
C ALA A 67 -10.16 -2.47 -0.52
N THR A 68 -10.59 -2.75 -1.75
CA THR A 68 -10.11 -2.05 -2.93
C THR A 68 -10.39 -0.56 -2.84
N PHE A 69 -11.62 -0.23 -2.50
CA PHE A 69 -12.05 1.18 -2.42
C PHE A 69 -11.29 1.91 -1.29
N ALA A 70 -11.17 1.26 -0.14
CA ALA A 70 -10.55 1.89 1.03
C ALA A 70 -9.05 2.13 0.86
N THR A 71 -8.37 1.31 0.06
CA THR A 71 -6.94 1.46 -0.17
C THR A 71 -6.61 2.44 -1.28
N GLY A 72 -7.60 2.88 -2.05
CA GLY A 72 -7.37 3.79 -3.16
C GLY A 72 -6.80 3.11 -4.39
N LEU A 73 -6.75 1.78 -4.42
CA LEU A 73 -6.28 1.04 -5.60
C LEU A 73 -7.31 1.14 -6.72
N SER A 74 -6.84 1.06 -7.96
CA SER A 74 -7.66 1.36 -9.13
C SER A 74 -8.69 0.30 -9.44
N SER A 75 -8.49 -0.94 -9.00
CA SER A 75 -9.40 -2.04 -9.30
C SER A 75 -9.18 -3.20 -8.36
N THR A 76 -10.16 -4.11 -8.30
CA THR A 76 -10.01 -5.35 -7.52
C THR A 76 -8.91 -6.23 -8.08
N SER A 77 -8.70 -6.19 -9.41
CA SER A 77 -7.57 -6.92 -10.02
C SER A 77 -6.23 -6.41 -9.50
N ARG A 78 -6.10 -5.11 -9.36
CA ARG A 78 -4.87 -4.52 -8.84
C ARG A 78 -4.64 -4.94 -7.39
N LEU A 79 -5.69 -4.92 -6.57
CA LEU A 79 -5.60 -5.40 -5.19
C LEU A 79 -5.22 -6.87 -5.16
N HIS A 80 -5.87 -7.69 -5.98
CA HIS A 80 -5.60 -9.12 -6.03
C HIS A 80 -4.12 -9.40 -6.35
N ASP A 81 -3.60 -8.78 -7.39
CA ASP A 81 -2.22 -9.00 -7.82
C ASP A 81 -1.22 -8.54 -6.75
N LEU A 82 -1.45 -7.37 -6.19
CA LEU A 82 -0.55 -6.82 -5.18
C LEU A 82 -0.61 -7.64 -3.89
N PHE A 83 -1.79 -8.05 -3.49
CA PHE A 83 -1.98 -8.88 -2.30
C PHE A 83 -1.26 -10.21 -2.45
N LEU A 84 -1.42 -10.85 -3.60
CA LEU A 84 -0.76 -12.11 -3.89
C LEU A 84 0.77 -11.96 -3.87
N GLN A 85 1.27 -10.87 -4.43
CA GLN A 85 2.71 -10.61 -4.48
C GLN A 85 3.30 -10.42 -3.07
N ILE A 86 2.59 -9.73 -2.20
CA ILE A 86 3.10 -9.39 -0.87
C ILE A 86 2.82 -10.49 0.15
N GLU A 87 1.59 -11.01 0.17
CA GLU A 87 1.16 -11.97 1.19
C GLU A 87 1.31 -13.42 0.78
N GLY A 88 1.50 -13.70 -0.50
CA GLY A 88 1.59 -15.07 -0.97
C GLY A 88 0.26 -15.80 -1.08
N MET A 89 -0.84 -15.08 -0.92
CA MET A 89 -2.18 -15.63 -1.05
C MET A 89 -3.12 -14.57 -1.60
N THR A 90 -4.29 -14.97 -2.08
CA THR A 90 -5.27 -14.02 -2.59
C THR A 90 -6.04 -13.36 -1.44
N PRO A 91 -6.67 -12.20 -1.70
CA PRO A 91 -7.52 -11.59 -0.66
C PRO A 91 -8.64 -12.49 -0.20
N ALA A 92 -9.21 -13.29 -1.12
CA ALA A 92 -10.28 -14.22 -0.77
C ALA A 92 -9.78 -15.30 0.18
N GLU A 93 -8.59 -15.86 -0.10
CA GLU A 93 -7.97 -16.85 0.79
C GLU A 93 -7.67 -16.25 2.15
N TYR A 94 -7.19 -15.04 2.19
CA TYR A 94 -6.89 -14.36 3.45
C TYR A 94 -8.17 -14.15 4.27
N LYS A 95 -9.24 -13.71 3.61
CA LYS A 95 -10.53 -13.48 4.27
C LYS A 95 -11.11 -14.75 4.84
N ASN A 96 -10.86 -15.88 4.17
CA ASN A 96 -11.39 -17.18 4.57
C ASN A 96 -10.48 -17.93 5.54
N GLY A 97 -9.61 -17.25 6.24
CA GLY A 97 -8.78 -17.84 7.27
C GLY A 97 -7.28 -17.72 7.04
N GLY A 98 -6.87 -17.15 5.91
CA GLY A 98 -5.46 -16.89 5.65
C GLY A 98 -4.67 -18.09 5.18
N GLU A 99 -5.33 -19.13 4.68
CA GLU A 99 -4.65 -20.36 4.27
C GLU A 99 -4.85 -20.69 2.81
#